data_608325ff8492c22950e0cb1ed502bfd3
#
_entry.id   608325ff8492c22950e0cb1ed502bfd3
#
_cell.length_a   1.000
_cell.length_b   1.000
_cell.length_c   1.000
_cell.angle_alpha   90.00
_cell.angle_beta   90.00
_cell.angle_gamma   90.00
#
_symmetry.space_group_name_H-M   'P 1'
#
loop_
_entity.id
_entity.type
_entity.pdbx_description
1 polymer ?
#
loop_
_entity_poly.entity_id
_entity_poly.type
_entity_poly.pdbx_seq_one_letter_code
_entity_poly.pdbx_strand_id
1 'polypeptide(L)'
;CIRDSHTKMHADAVIVATGGISYPSTGATGDGYRMAEESGHKMVSPTPALVPMEMKEPWVRDLQGLSLRNVRMSVTRGKKKLYEDFGEMLFTHFGVSGPLVLSASGCIPAKAFDQELSMTIDLKPALDVEQLDHRILREFDEMKNKQFKNSLGHLLPAKMIPVMIALSGIDPDTKVNEISREQRQNLLHLFKNMPLTITGLRDFKEAIITKGGVSVKDINPSTMESKLVQGLYFCGEVLDLDALTGGYNLQIAWSLSLIHI
;
A
#
# COMPACT_ATOMS: atom_id res chain seq x y z
N CYS A 1 14.11 5.67 -30.43
CA CYS A 1 15.39 6.24 -30.90
C CYS A 1 16.41 6.16 -29.79
N ILE A 2 17.47 5.38 -29.98
CA ILE A 2 18.63 5.42 -29.09
C ILE A 2 19.39 6.68 -29.49
N ARG A 3 19.49 7.65 -28.55
CA ARG A 3 20.30 8.84 -28.74
C ARG A 3 21.52 8.69 -27.83
N ASP A 4 22.60 8.25 -28.41
CA ASP A 4 23.90 8.05 -27.77
C ASP A 4 24.97 9.04 -28.26
N SER A 5 24.53 10.14 -28.88
CA SER A 5 25.44 11.20 -29.31
C SER A 5 25.79 12.11 -28.12
N HIS A 6 27.05 12.06 -27.68
CA HIS A 6 27.62 12.98 -26.70
C HIS A 6 27.87 14.37 -27.34
N THR A 7 26.79 15.05 -27.74
CA THR A 7 26.87 16.40 -28.31
C THR A 7 26.71 17.42 -27.22
N LYS A 8 27.70 18.32 -27.05
CA LYS A 8 27.61 19.47 -26.14
C LYS A 8 26.67 20.52 -26.75
N MET A 9 25.66 20.92 -25.98
CA MET A 9 24.76 22.00 -26.32
C MET A 9 24.91 23.11 -25.27
N HIS A 10 24.92 24.37 -25.71
CA HIS A 10 24.87 25.54 -24.82
C HIS A 10 23.39 25.93 -24.62
N ALA A 11 23.00 26.14 -23.37
CA ALA A 11 21.67 26.63 -23.00
C ALA A 11 21.81 27.66 -21.87
N ASP A 12 20.91 28.63 -21.84
CA ASP A 12 20.84 29.63 -20.78
C ASP A 12 20.24 29.06 -19.47
N ALA A 13 19.39 28.03 -19.62
CA ALA A 13 18.79 27.33 -18.50
C ALA A 13 18.61 25.84 -18.84
N VAL A 14 18.70 24.98 -17.81
CA VAL A 14 18.48 23.54 -17.88
C VAL A 14 17.43 23.12 -16.87
N ILE A 15 16.39 22.42 -17.30
CA ILE A 15 15.35 21.88 -16.43
C ILE A 15 15.49 20.36 -16.36
N VAL A 16 15.72 19.82 -15.16
CA VAL A 16 15.74 18.39 -14.90
C VAL A 16 14.34 17.96 -14.46
N ALA A 17 13.63 17.27 -15.36
CA ALA A 17 12.26 16.80 -15.17
C ALA A 17 12.15 15.30 -15.51
N THR A 18 13.13 14.51 -15.07
CA THR A 18 13.30 13.11 -15.47
C THR A 18 12.38 12.15 -14.72
N GLY A 19 11.65 12.62 -13.70
CA GLY A 19 10.87 11.76 -12.81
C GLY A 19 11.73 10.94 -11.85
N GLY A 20 11.10 9.96 -11.20
CA GLY A 20 11.74 9.01 -10.30
C GLY A 20 12.32 7.78 -11.02
N ILE A 21 12.40 6.64 -10.29
CA ILE A 21 12.88 5.35 -10.81
C ILE A 21 11.81 4.25 -10.75
N SER A 22 10.56 4.60 -10.47
CA SER A 22 9.42 3.69 -10.52
C SER A 22 9.12 3.28 -11.97
N TYR A 23 8.70 2.05 -12.19
CA TYR A 23 8.47 1.46 -13.51
C TYR A 23 9.66 1.62 -14.47
N PRO A 24 10.83 1.07 -14.14
CA PRO A 24 12.06 1.24 -14.95
C PRO A 24 11.91 0.79 -16.40
N SER A 25 10.96 -0.12 -16.69
CA SER A 25 10.64 -0.56 -18.06
C SER A 25 10.08 0.57 -18.95
N THR A 26 9.63 1.67 -18.39
CA THR A 26 9.15 2.86 -19.13
C THR A 26 10.24 3.88 -19.41
N GLY A 27 11.49 3.58 -19.06
CA GLY A 27 12.65 4.46 -19.29
C GLY A 27 13.08 5.28 -18.08
N ALA A 28 12.57 4.95 -16.89
CA ALA A 28 12.97 5.56 -15.62
C ALA A 28 14.34 5.00 -15.18
N THR A 29 15.43 5.64 -15.62
CA THR A 29 16.81 5.17 -15.44
C THR A 29 17.51 5.78 -14.23
N GLY A 30 16.96 6.85 -13.65
CA GLY A 30 17.59 7.60 -12.56
C GLY A 30 18.68 8.58 -13.02
N ASP A 31 18.77 8.88 -14.32
CA ASP A 31 19.77 9.82 -14.85
C ASP A 31 19.70 11.20 -14.19
N GLY A 32 18.48 11.69 -13.86
CA GLY A 32 18.31 12.96 -13.16
C GLY A 32 18.93 12.98 -11.77
N TYR A 33 18.91 11.85 -11.07
CA TYR A 33 19.58 11.72 -9.78
C TYR A 33 21.08 11.81 -9.92
N ARG A 34 21.66 11.06 -10.89
CA ARG A 34 23.09 11.12 -11.19
C ARG A 34 23.55 12.54 -11.56
N MET A 35 22.79 13.22 -12.44
CA MET A 35 23.07 14.61 -12.82
C MET A 35 23.04 15.58 -11.62
N ALA A 36 22.07 15.37 -10.71
CA ALA A 36 21.97 16.18 -9.50
C ALA A 36 23.17 15.95 -8.54
N GLU A 37 23.56 14.70 -8.33
CA GLU A 37 24.75 14.34 -7.51
C GLU A 37 26.03 14.92 -8.10
N GLU A 38 26.26 14.79 -9.42
CA GLU A 38 27.40 15.37 -10.13
C GLU A 38 27.44 16.91 -10.02
N SER A 39 26.27 17.53 -9.86
CA SER A 39 26.12 18.99 -9.64
C SER A 39 26.20 19.39 -8.15
N GLY A 40 26.49 18.45 -7.25
CA GLY A 40 26.70 18.69 -5.82
C GLY A 40 25.43 18.69 -4.94
N HIS A 41 24.27 18.34 -5.49
CA HIS A 41 23.02 18.26 -4.72
C HIS A 41 22.99 17.06 -3.80
N LYS A 42 22.38 17.22 -2.65
CA LYS A 42 22.15 16.14 -1.70
C LYS A 42 20.99 15.26 -2.18
N MET A 43 21.21 13.95 -2.11
CA MET A 43 20.19 12.97 -2.40
C MET A 43 19.59 12.39 -1.12
N VAL A 44 18.27 12.28 -1.08
CA VAL A 44 17.55 11.42 -0.15
C VAL A 44 17.39 10.07 -0.85
N SER A 45 17.90 9.00 -0.23
CA SER A 45 17.91 7.67 -0.85
C SER A 45 16.53 7.28 -1.39
N PRO A 46 16.41 6.99 -2.70
CA PRO A 46 15.15 6.57 -3.28
C PRO A 46 14.66 5.25 -2.71
N THR A 47 13.38 5.17 -2.40
CA THR A 47 12.68 3.95 -1.96
C THR A 47 11.36 3.79 -2.70
N PRO A 48 10.91 2.56 -2.99
CA PRO A 48 9.60 2.35 -3.60
C PRO A 48 8.51 2.76 -2.64
N ALA A 49 7.52 3.52 -3.11
CA ALA A 49 6.36 3.92 -2.34
C ALA A 49 5.06 3.76 -3.14
N LEU A 50 3.92 3.75 -2.44
CA LEU A 50 2.64 3.35 -3.01
C LEU A 50 2.77 2.00 -3.72
N VAL A 51 3.29 1.03 -3.01
CA VAL A 51 3.70 -0.27 -3.51
C VAL A 51 2.96 -1.39 -2.76
N PRO A 52 2.63 -2.52 -3.41
CA PRO A 52 2.01 -3.67 -2.75
C PRO A 52 2.90 -4.26 -1.66
N MET A 53 2.28 -4.98 -0.72
CA MET A 53 2.94 -5.64 0.40
C MET A 53 2.92 -7.17 0.23
N GLU A 54 4.03 -7.82 0.54
CA GLU A 54 4.15 -9.27 0.58
C GLU A 54 3.68 -9.82 1.92
N MET A 55 2.94 -10.95 1.88
CA MET A 55 2.40 -11.59 3.07
C MET A 55 3.01 -12.96 3.30
N LYS A 56 3.14 -13.31 4.58
CA LYS A 56 3.68 -14.61 5.02
C LYS A 56 2.69 -15.76 4.83
N GLU A 57 1.41 -15.48 4.99
CA GLU A 57 0.34 -16.46 5.02
C GLU A 57 0.07 -17.03 3.63
N PRO A 58 0.21 -18.37 3.42
CA PRO A 58 0.04 -18.97 2.09
C PRO A 58 -1.40 -18.91 1.56
N TRP A 59 -2.41 -18.83 2.43
CA TRP A 59 -3.82 -18.75 2.06
C TRP A 59 -4.21 -17.42 1.37
N VAL A 60 -3.35 -16.41 1.43
CA VAL A 60 -3.55 -15.15 0.70
C VAL A 60 -3.68 -15.40 -0.81
N ARG A 61 -2.96 -16.40 -1.34
CA ARG A 61 -3.04 -16.79 -2.75
C ARG A 61 -4.41 -17.29 -3.16
N ASP A 62 -5.12 -17.96 -2.25
CA ASP A 62 -6.47 -18.46 -2.49
C ASP A 62 -7.47 -17.32 -2.66
N LEU A 63 -7.15 -16.16 -2.10
CA LEU A 63 -7.95 -14.94 -2.21
C LEU A 63 -7.57 -14.05 -3.39
N GLN A 64 -6.57 -14.39 -4.21
CA GLN A 64 -6.13 -13.59 -5.35
C GLN A 64 -7.29 -13.05 -6.19
N GLY A 65 -7.30 -11.73 -6.45
CA GLY A 65 -8.34 -11.05 -7.19
C GLY A 65 -9.58 -10.66 -6.37
N LEU A 66 -9.64 -11.04 -5.08
CA LEU A 66 -10.70 -10.58 -4.19
C LEU A 66 -10.41 -9.16 -3.73
N SER A 67 -11.30 -8.23 -4.05
CA SER A 67 -11.30 -6.89 -3.47
C SER A 67 -12.22 -6.85 -2.24
N LEU A 68 -11.71 -6.33 -1.15
CA LEU A 68 -12.49 -6.00 0.05
C LEU A 68 -12.77 -4.51 0.06
N ARG A 69 -14.04 -4.16 0.08
CA ARG A 69 -14.50 -2.78 0.22
C ARG A 69 -14.90 -2.51 1.66
N ASN A 70 -14.70 -1.27 2.10
CA ASN A 70 -15.14 -0.83 3.43
C ASN A 70 -14.56 -1.68 4.57
N VAL A 71 -13.27 -1.95 4.53
CA VAL A 71 -12.52 -2.59 5.63
C VAL A 71 -11.66 -1.58 6.36
N ARG A 72 -11.34 -1.86 7.62
CA ARG A 72 -10.31 -1.12 8.37
C ARG A 72 -9.07 -1.98 8.47
N MET A 73 -7.94 -1.40 8.14
CA MET A 73 -6.65 -2.05 8.22
C MET A 73 -5.76 -1.33 9.23
N SER A 74 -5.14 -2.09 10.12
CA SER A 74 -4.14 -1.58 11.06
C SER A 74 -2.82 -2.31 10.86
N VAL A 75 -1.71 -1.56 10.83
CA VAL A 75 -0.34 -2.11 10.78
C VAL A 75 0.37 -1.75 12.07
N THR A 76 0.97 -2.75 12.72
CA THR A 76 1.65 -2.59 13.99
C THR A 76 3.04 -3.25 13.99
N ARG A 77 3.93 -2.71 14.84
CA ARG A 77 5.20 -3.35 15.21
C ARG A 77 5.21 -3.55 16.72
N GLY A 78 4.99 -4.79 17.15
CA GLY A 78 4.72 -5.09 18.56
C GLY A 78 3.50 -4.29 19.05
N LYS A 79 3.69 -3.47 20.09
CA LYS A 79 2.59 -2.65 20.65
C LYS A 79 2.40 -1.29 19.94
N LYS A 80 3.31 -0.91 19.02
CA LYS A 80 3.26 0.39 18.35
C LYS A 80 2.44 0.31 17.08
N LYS A 81 1.35 1.08 17.00
CA LYS A 81 0.57 1.29 15.77
C LYS A 81 1.39 2.19 14.84
N LEU A 82 1.62 1.73 13.61
CA LEU A 82 2.34 2.46 12.57
C LEU A 82 1.38 3.11 11.57
N TYR A 83 0.26 2.44 11.31
CA TYR A 83 -0.76 2.93 10.37
C TYR A 83 -2.12 2.34 10.73
N GLU A 84 -3.17 3.11 10.52
CA GLU A 84 -4.55 2.64 10.55
C GLU A 84 -5.39 3.54 9.65
N ASP A 85 -6.19 2.91 8.78
CA ASP A 85 -7.12 3.64 7.92
C ASP A 85 -8.25 2.72 7.47
N PHE A 86 -9.25 3.32 6.81
CA PHE A 86 -10.45 2.68 6.28
C PHE A 86 -10.49 2.83 4.76
N GLY A 87 -10.84 1.77 4.04
CA GLY A 87 -10.90 1.85 2.59
C GLY A 87 -11.02 0.50 1.89
N GLU A 88 -10.48 0.44 0.68
CA GLU A 88 -10.47 -0.74 -0.17
C GLU A 88 -9.08 -1.36 -0.24
N MET A 89 -9.05 -2.69 -0.25
CA MET A 89 -7.84 -3.48 -0.47
C MET A 89 -8.10 -4.63 -1.44
N LEU A 90 -7.03 -5.12 -2.05
CA LEU A 90 -7.04 -6.20 -3.03
C LEU A 90 -6.07 -7.30 -2.61
N PHE A 91 -6.50 -8.55 -2.62
CA PHE A 91 -5.61 -9.71 -2.49
C PHE A 91 -4.95 -10.05 -3.83
N THR A 92 -3.66 -10.34 -3.79
CA THR A 92 -2.83 -10.75 -4.93
C THR A 92 -2.24 -12.14 -4.69
N HIS A 93 -1.52 -12.69 -5.67
CA HIS A 93 -0.87 -13.99 -5.52
C HIS A 93 0.34 -14.00 -4.56
N PHE A 94 0.84 -12.83 -4.18
CA PHE A 94 1.99 -12.67 -3.27
C PHE A 94 1.61 -11.99 -1.95
N GLY A 95 0.47 -11.36 -1.88
CA GLY A 95 0.12 -10.57 -0.72
C GLY A 95 -1.11 -9.69 -0.96
N VAL A 96 -0.98 -8.42 -0.63
CA VAL A 96 -2.07 -7.45 -0.71
C VAL A 96 -1.64 -6.16 -1.43
N SER A 97 -2.63 -5.50 -2.02
CA SER A 97 -2.53 -4.24 -2.77
C SER A 97 -3.82 -3.42 -2.59
N GLY A 98 -4.02 -2.44 -3.45
CA GLY A 98 -5.19 -1.56 -3.43
C GLY A 98 -4.96 -0.27 -2.66
N PRO A 99 -5.86 0.72 -2.77
CA PRO A 99 -5.62 2.09 -2.30
C PRO A 99 -5.19 2.18 -0.83
N LEU A 100 -5.82 1.39 0.04
CA LEU A 100 -5.54 1.35 1.47
C LEU A 100 -4.11 0.85 1.76
N VAL A 101 -3.71 -0.23 1.10
CA VAL A 101 -2.38 -0.85 1.26
C VAL A 101 -1.28 0.03 0.67
N LEU A 102 -1.52 0.59 -0.52
CA LEU A 102 -0.58 1.49 -1.18
C LEU A 102 -0.34 2.74 -0.32
N SER A 103 -1.39 3.34 0.22
CA SER A 103 -1.26 4.48 1.14
C SER A 103 -0.47 4.12 2.39
N ALA A 104 -0.70 2.94 2.97
CA ALA A 104 0.06 2.45 4.12
C ALA A 104 1.55 2.33 3.81
N SER A 105 1.93 1.81 2.63
CA SER A 105 3.34 1.68 2.23
C SER A 105 4.03 3.03 2.08
N GLY A 106 3.32 4.08 1.67
CA GLY A 106 3.83 5.44 1.60
C GLY A 106 3.97 6.12 2.96
N CYS A 107 3.04 5.83 3.90
CA CYS A 107 3.02 6.45 5.24
C CYS A 107 4.00 5.79 6.21
N ILE A 108 4.19 4.48 6.13
CA ILE A 108 5.07 3.73 7.03
C ILE A 108 6.53 3.95 6.59
N PRO A 109 7.43 4.34 7.51
CA PRO A 109 8.85 4.50 7.17
C PRO A 109 9.45 3.22 6.59
N ALA A 110 10.21 3.32 5.49
CA ALA A 110 10.79 2.17 4.78
C ALA A 110 11.57 1.23 5.71
N LYS A 111 12.36 1.77 6.64
CA LYS A 111 13.09 1.00 7.67
C LYS A 111 12.20 0.14 8.59
N ALA A 112 10.90 0.40 8.63
CA ALA A 112 10.00 -0.45 9.42
C ALA A 112 9.82 -1.83 8.78
N PHE A 113 9.96 -1.92 7.46
CA PHE A 113 9.81 -3.15 6.69
C PHE A 113 11.09 -4.03 6.68
N ASP A 114 12.17 -3.60 7.32
CA ASP A 114 13.35 -4.45 7.55
C ASP A 114 13.05 -5.63 8.50
N GLN A 115 11.90 -5.63 9.13
CA GLN A 115 11.40 -6.67 10.02
C GLN A 115 9.94 -6.99 9.69
N GLU A 116 9.48 -8.19 10.07
CA GLU A 116 8.07 -8.57 9.95
C GLU A 116 7.18 -7.59 10.73
N LEU A 117 6.10 -7.14 10.08
CA LEU A 117 5.08 -6.30 10.69
C LEU A 117 3.76 -7.06 10.80
N SER A 118 3.01 -6.82 11.85
CA SER A 118 1.67 -7.38 11.99
C SER A 118 0.65 -6.46 11.31
N MET A 119 -0.22 -7.05 10.51
CA MET A 119 -1.39 -6.40 9.93
C MET A 119 -2.65 -7.06 10.46
N THR A 120 -3.66 -6.28 10.77
CA THR A 120 -5.00 -6.78 11.10
C THR A 120 -6.04 -6.11 10.22
N ILE A 121 -7.03 -6.90 9.80
CA ILE A 121 -8.14 -6.41 8.99
C ILE A 121 -9.45 -6.58 9.76
N ASP A 122 -10.16 -5.49 9.99
CA ASP A 122 -11.56 -5.50 10.42
C ASP A 122 -12.44 -5.57 9.18
N LEU A 123 -13.11 -6.71 8.99
CA LEU A 123 -13.97 -6.98 7.84
C LEU A 123 -15.35 -6.32 7.96
N LYS A 124 -15.73 -5.85 9.15
CA LYS A 124 -17.04 -5.26 9.44
C LYS A 124 -16.89 -4.01 10.34
N PRO A 125 -16.15 -2.98 9.90
CA PRO A 125 -15.83 -1.83 10.77
C PRO A 125 -17.06 -0.96 11.13
N ALA A 126 -18.15 -1.07 10.37
CA ALA A 126 -19.40 -0.38 10.67
C ALA A 126 -20.19 -0.99 11.84
N LEU A 127 -19.85 -2.20 12.26
CA LEU A 127 -20.48 -2.88 13.39
C LEU A 127 -19.48 -2.97 14.54
N ASP A 128 -19.88 -2.63 15.74
CA ASP A 128 -19.12 -2.95 16.95
C ASP A 128 -19.16 -4.47 17.23
N VAL A 129 -18.45 -4.90 18.26
CA VAL A 129 -18.32 -6.33 18.59
C VAL A 129 -19.68 -6.93 18.97
N GLU A 130 -20.51 -6.21 19.73
CA GLU A 130 -21.82 -6.66 20.19
C GLU A 130 -22.82 -6.74 19.02
N GLN A 131 -22.87 -5.71 18.20
CA GLN A 131 -23.72 -5.68 17.00
C GLN A 131 -23.36 -6.80 16.02
N LEU A 132 -22.08 -7.09 15.84
CA LEU A 132 -21.62 -8.16 14.96
C LEU A 132 -21.94 -9.54 15.56
N ASP A 133 -21.80 -9.75 16.88
CA ASP A 133 -22.21 -10.99 17.54
C ASP A 133 -23.70 -11.24 17.36
N HIS A 134 -24.54 -10.24 17.60
CA HIS A 134 -25.98 -10.31 17.33
C HIS A 134 -26.30 -10.64 15.86
N ARG A 135 -25.55 -10.08 14.93
CA ARG A 135 -25.69 -10.37 13.51
C ARG A 135 -25.35 -11.83 13.20
N ILE A 136 -24.23 -12.35 13.74
CA ILE A 136 -23.82 -13.73 13.56
C ILE A 136 -24.87 -14.69 14.17
N LEU A 137 -25.36 -14.39 15.36
CA LEU A 137 -26.40 -15.19 16.01
C LEU A 137 -27.68 -15.28 15.19
N ARG A 138 -28.13 -14.18 14.61
CA ARG A 138 -29.30 -14.16 13.74
C ARG A 138 -29.13 -15.01 12.49
N GLU A 139 -28.00 -14.87 11.80
CA GLU A 139 -27.67 -15.66 10.62
C GLU A 139 -27.56 -17.17 10.97
N PHE A 140 -27.03 -17.48 12.15
CA PHE A 140 -26.93 -18.85 12.63
C PHE A 140 -28.28 -19.44 13.01
N ASP A 141 -29.18 -18.68 13.58
CA ASP A 141 -30.54 -19.16 13.91
C ASP A 141 -31.35 -19.48 12.62
N GLU A 142 -31.22 -18.63 11.59
CA GLU A 142 -31.85 -18.88 10.29
C GLU A 142 -31.27 -20.13 9.60
N MET A 143 -30.04 -20.52 9.91
CA MET A 143 -29.30 -21.61 9.26
C MET A 143 -28.95 -22.76 10.22
N LYS A 144 -29.58 -22.87 11.37
CA LYS A 144 -29.22 -23.81 12.47
C LYS A 144 -29.03 -25.25 12.08
N ASN A 145 -29.73 -25.74 11.07
CA ASN A 145 -29.63 -27.13 10.60
C ASN A 145 -28.62 -27.31 9.44
N LYS A 146 -28.04 -26.23 8.91
CA LYS A 146 -27.01 -26.31 7.88
C LYS A 146 -25.64 -26.57 8.46
N GLN A 147 -24.75 -27.10 7.65
CA GLN A 147 -23.34 -27.21 7.97
C GLN A 147 -22.69 -25.83 7.98
N PHE A 148 -21.70 -25.61 8.84
CA PHE A 148 -20.99 -24.33 9.02
C PHE A 148 -20.45 -23.77 7.71
N LYS A 149 -19.88 -24.62 6.84
CA LYS A 149 -19.37 -24.21 5.52
C LYS A 149 -20.42 -23.51 4.63
N ASN A 150 -21.70 -23.73 4.88
CA ASN A 150 -22.81 -23.17 4.10
C ASN A 150 -23.52 -21.99 4.81
N SER A 151 -22.99 -21.53 5.96
CA SER A 151 -23.68 -20.53 6.79
C SER A 151 -23.10 -19.12 6.68
N LEU A 152 -21.94 -18.92 6.06
CA LEU A 152 -21.23 -17.64 6.04
C LEU A 152 -21.53 -16.77 4.80
N GLY A 153 -22.38 -17.24 3.88
CA GLY A 153 -22.62 -16.57 2.59
C GLY A 153 -23.21 -15.16 2.66
N HIS A 154 -23.99 -14.83 3.71
CA HIS A 154 -24.51 -13.48 3.93
C HIS A 154 -23.51 -12.56 4.67
N LEU A 155 -22.45 -13.13 5.24
CA LEU A 155 -21.46 -12.41 6.03
C LEU A 155 -20.18 -12.11 5.24
N LEU A 156 -19.80 -12.99 4.31
CA LEU A 156 -18.53 -12.96 3.60
C LEU A 156 -18.68 -13.20 2.10
N PRO A 157 -17.77 -12.64 1.27
CA PRO A 157 -17.63 -13.05 -0.12
C PRO A 157 -17.34 -14.55 -0.24
N ALA A 158 -17.93 -15.22 -1.23
CA ALA A 158 -17.82 -16.67 -1.39
C ALA A 158 -16.36 -17.17 -1.36
N LYS A 159 -15.44 -16.43 -1.99
CA LYS A 159 -14.01 -16.78 -2.05
C LYS A 159 -13.33 -16.75 -0.68
N MET A 160 -13.82 -15.94 0.26
CA MET A 160 -13.26 -15.82 1.61
C MET A 160 -13.75 -16.90 2.56
N ILE A 161 -14.89 -17.54 2.28
CA ILE A 161 -15.51 -18.50 3.19
C ILE A 161 -14.56 -19.67 3.55
N PRO A 162 -13.91 -20.35 2.59
CA PRO A 162 -13.00 -21.46 2.91
C PRO A 162 -11.84 -21.03 3.82
N VAL A 163 -11.27 -19.87 3.57
CA VAL A 163 -10.17 -19.32 4.37
C VAL A 163 -10.63 -19.01 5.79
N MET A 164 -11.80 -18.38 5.92
CA MET A 164 -12.36 -18.05 7.25
C MET A 164 -12.69 -19.31 8.05
N ILE A 165 -13.20 -20.36 7.41
CA ILE A 165 -13.46 -21.65 8.04
C ILE A 165 -12.15 -22.25 8.56
N ALA A 166 -11.11 -22.30 7.71
CA ALA A 166 -9.81 -22.84 8.11
C ALA A 166 -9.20 -22.07 9.29
N LEU A 167 -9.28 -20.74 9.26
CA LEU A 167 -8.76 -19.88 10.34
C LEU A 167 -9.57 -19.99 11.64
N SER A 168 -10.87 -20.27 11.56
CA SER A 168 -11.74 -20.38 12.74
C SER A 168 -11.48 -21.64 13.57
N GLY A 169 -10.88 -22.69 12.96
CA GLY A 169 -10.70 -24.00 13.58
C GLY A 169 -12.01 -24.77 13.81
N ILE A 170 -13.12 -24.30 13.25
CA ILE A 170 -14.42 -24.98 13.32
C ILE A 170 -14.48 -26.00 12.18
N ASP A 171 -14.84 -27.24 12.48
CA ASP A 171 -15.04 -28.25 11.46
C ASP A 171 -16.14 -27.80 10.47
N PRO A 172 -15.84 -27.75 9.15
CA PRO A 172 -16.77 -27.31 8.12
C PRO A 172 -18.11 -28.06 8.08
N ASP A 173 -18.13 -29.31 8.53
CA ASP A 173 -19.32 -30.16 8.54
C ASP A 173 -20.13 -30.09 9.85
N THR A 174 -19.62 -29.37 10.86
CA THR A 174 -20.36 -29.11 12.10
C THR A 174 -21.66 -28.36 11.77
N LYS A 175 -22.78 -28.82 12.36
CA LYS A 175 -24.04 -28.08 12.25
C LYS A 175 -23.97 -26.76 13.02
N VAL A 176 -24.58 -25.73 12.47
CA VAL A 176 -24.52 -24.38 13.04
C VAL A 176 -25.03 -24.34 14.48
N ASN A 177 -26.06 -25.12 14.82
CA ASN A 177 -26.60 -25.22 16.19
C ASN A 177 -25.69 -25.95 17.16
N GLU A 178 -24.65 -26.64 16.69
CA GLU A 178 -23.66 -27.35 17.52
C GLU A 178 -22.42 -26.47 17.78
N ILE A 179 -22.29 -25.29 17.13
CA ILE A 179 -21.19 -24.36 17.33
C ILE A 179 -21.25 -23.79 18.73
N SER A 180 -20.19 -24.00 19.51
CA SER A 180 -20.11 -23.49 20.88
C SER A 180 -20.00 -21.95 20.93
N ARG A 181 -20.31 -21.38 22.09
CA ARG A 181 -20.14 -19.95 22.35
C ARG A 181 -18.67 -19.52 22.13
N GLU A 182 -17.72 -20.35 22.55
CA GLU A 182 -16.29 -20.07 22.41
C GLU A 182 -15.89 -20.04 20.92
N GLN A 183 -16.30 -21.04 20.13
CA GLN A 183 -16.05 -21.06 18.68
C GLN A 183 -16.64 -19.85 17.98
N ARG A 184 -17.87 -19.44 18.37
CA ARG A 184 -18.48 -18.23 17.81
C ARG A 184 -17.70 -16.96 18.21
N GLN A 185 -17.21 -16.85 19.42
CA GLN A 185 -16.41 -15.71 19.86
C GLN A 185 -15.05 -15.65 19.12
N ASN A 186 -14.42 -16.79 18.86
CA ASN A 186 -13.22 -16.86 18.03
C ASN A 186 -13.50 -16.42 16.60
N LEU A 187 -14.60 -16.86 16.01
CA LEU A 187 -15.04 -16.42 14.69
C LEU A 187 -15.29 -14.90 14.68
N LEU A 188 -15.99 -14.36 15.68
CA LEU A 188 -16.23 -12.95 15.85
C LEU A 188 -14.91 -12.14 15.94
N HIS A 189 -13.94 -12.66 16.70
CA HIS A 189 -12.61 -12.06 16.78
C HIS A 189 -11.91 -12.03 15.42
N LEU A 190 -11.99 -13.10 14.63
CA LEU A 190 -11.44 -13.14 13.27
C LEU A 190 -12.08 -12.13 12.33
N PHE A 191 -13.39 -11.89 12.43
CA PHE A 191 -14.06 -10.86 11.65
C PHE A 191 -13.54 -9.46 11.97
N LYS A 192 -13.19 -9.21 13.24
CA LYS A 192 -12.72 -7.89 13.70
C LYS A 192 -11.20 -7.74 13.59
N ASN A 193 -10.45 -8.83 13.61
CA ASN A 193 -8.99 -8.84 13.69
C ASN A 193 -8.40 -9.96 12.84
N MET A 194 -8.75 -10.03 11.55
CA MET A 194 -8.16 -11.02 10.66
C MET A 194 -6.64 -10.80 10.56
N PRO A 195 -5.81 -11.74 11.02
CA PRO A 195 -4.38 -11.52 11.14
C PRO A 195 -3.64 -11.79 9.83
N LEU A 196 -2.65 -10.96 9.57
CA LEU A 196 -1.69 -11.08 8.46
C LEU A 196 -0.31 -10.63 8.94
N THR A 197 0.73 -11.16 8.31
CA THR A 197 2.12 -10.79 8.58
C THR A 197 2.75 -10.24 7.30
N ILE A 198 3.16 -8.98 7.34
CA ILE A 198 3.89 -8.34 6.24
C ILE A 198 5.35 -8.79 6.33
N THR A 199 5.88 -9.35 5.24
CA THR A 199 7.26 -9.79 5.12
C THR A 199 8.14 -8.82 4.34
N GLY A 200 7.53 -7.92 3.57
CA GLY A 200 8.25 -6.92 2.78
C GLY A 200 7.35 -6.10 1.88
N LEU A 201 7.98 -5.22 1.14
CA LEU A 201 7.39 -4.43 0.07
C LEU A 201 7.82 -4.99 -1.28
N ARG A 202 6.98 -4.80 -2.30
CA ARG A 202 7.40 -5.01 -3.69
C ARG A 202 8.39 -3.92 -4.10
N ASP A 203 9.12 -4.18 -5.19
CA ASP A 203 10.19 -3.31 -5.67
C ASP A 203 9.69 -2.16 -6.57
N PHE A 204 10.62 -1.38 -7.11
CA PHE A 204 10.34 -0.27 -8.03
C PHE A 204 9.58 -0.68 -9.31
N LYS A 205 9.58 -1.95 -9.69
CA LYS A 205 8.83 -2.42 -10.87
C LYS A 205 7.32 -2.35 -10.66
N GLU A 206 6.88 -2.39 -9.41
CA GLU A 206 5.47 -2.36 -9.03
C GLU A 206 5.10 -1.10 -8.21
N ALA A 207 6.08 -0.26 -7.87
CA ALA A 207 5.86 0.99 -7.16
C ALA A 207 5.18 2.03 -8.05
N ILE A 208 4.14 2.70 -7.55
CA ILE A 208 3.48 3.78 -8.29
C ILE A 208 4.37 5.01 -8.33
N ILE A 209 5.08 5.29 -7.24
CA ILE A 209 5.98 6.44 -7.13
C ILE A 209 7.32 6.05 -6.48
N THR A 210 8.29 6.94 -6.67
CA THR A 210 9.56 6.94 -5.94
C THR A 210 9.48 7.94 -4.80
N LYS A 211 9.76 7.50 -3.58
CA LYS A 211 9.96 8.35 -2.41
C LYS A 211 11.43 8.62 -2.22
N GLY A 212 11.81 9.87 -1.93
CA GLY A 212 13.19 10.32 -1.96
C GLY A 212 13.53 11.01 -3.26
N GLY A 213 14.79 11.32 -3.50
CA GLY A 213 15.28 12.05 -4.66
C GLY A 213 16.12 13.26 -4.29
N VAL A 214 16.16 14.26 -5.16
CA VAL A 214 16.92 15.49 -4.92
C VAL A 214 16.33 16.27 -3.74
N SER A 215 17.18 16.58 -2.75
CA SER A 215 16.76 17.28 -1.54
C SER A 215 16.17 18.66 -1.86
N VAL A 216 14.93 18.88 -1.47
CA VAL A 216 14.25 20.18 -1.64
C VAL A 216 14.92 21.33 -0.90
N LYS A 217 15.82 21.03 0.07
CA LYS A 217 16.59 22.06 0.79
C LYS A 217 17.58 22.79 -0.11
N ASP A 218 18.04 22.13 -1.16
CA ASP A 218 18.99 22.67 -2.13
C ASP A 218 18.30 23.39 -3.29
N ILE A 219 16.96 23.48 -3.27
CA ILE A 219 16.13 24.12 -4.30
C ILE A 219 15.42 25.35 -3.74
N ASN A 220 15.31 26.39 -4.55
CA ASN A 220 14.51 27.56 -4.23
C ASN A 220 13.02 27.26 -4.49
N PRO A 221 12.14 27.29 -3.47
CA PRO A 221 10.74 26.88 -3.63
C PRO A 221 9.89 27.85 -4.48
N SER A 222 10.38 29.07 -4.71
CA SER A 222 9.65 30.08 -5.50
C SER A 222 9.99 30.05 -6.99
N THR A 223 11.18 29.55 -7.35
CA THR A 223 11.66 29.55 -8.74
C THR A 223 11.99 28.14 -9.23
N MET A 224 12.04 27.14 -8.32
CA MET A 224 12.53 25.79 -8.56
C MET A 224 13.99 25.72 -9.05
N GLU A 225 14.73 26.83 -8.96
CA GLU A 225 16.13 26.92 -9.30
C GLU A 225 17.00 26.30 -8.19
N SER A 226 18.07 25.65 -8.61
CA SER A 226 19.12 25.18 -7.70
C SER A 226 19.75 26.36 -6.93
N LYS A 227 19.94 26.18 -5.63
CA LYS A 227 20.74 27.12 -4.81
C LYS A 227 22.24 26.95 -5.00
N LEU A 228 22.67 25.88 -5.68
CA LEU A 228 24.07 25.51 -5.85
C LEU A 228 24.61 25.87 -7.25
N VAL A 229 23.75 25.76 -8.26
CA VAL A 229 24.11 25.97 -9.66
C VAL A 229 23.09 26.89 -10.32
N GLN A 230 23.54 28.06 -10.71
CA GLN A 230 22.71 29.05 -11.42
C GLN A 230 22.24 28.53 -12.77
N GLY A 231 20.97 28.78 -13.13
CA GLY A 231 20.38 28.35 -14.39
C GLY A 231 19.99 26.83 -14.43
N LEU A 232 20.16 26.11 -13.32
CA LEU A 232 19.73 24.72 -13.20
C LEU A 232 18.44 24.64 -12.38
N TYR A 233 17.41 24.02 -12.94
CA TYR A 233 16.08 23.88 -12.35
C TYR A 233 15.67 22.43 -12.21
N PHE A 234 14.84 22.15 -11.21
CA PHE A 234 14.30 20.79 -10.96
C PHE A 234 12.79 20.85 -10.81
N CYS A 235 12.07 19.93 -11.45
CA CYS A 235 10.63 19.83 -11.26
C CYS A 235 10.12 18.38 -11.35
N GLY A 236 8.99 18.13 -10.70
CA GLY A 236 8.36 16.80 -10.66
C GLY A 236 9.03 15.84 -9.69
N GLU A 237 8.83 14.54 -9.93
CA GLU A 237 9.17 13.44 -9.00
C GLU A 237 10.69 13.18 -8.86
N VAL A 238 11.52 13.87 -9.59
CA VAL A 238 12.98 13.88 -9.36
C VAL A 238 13.33 14.51 -8.00
N LEU A 239 12.46 15.34 -7.46
CA LEU A 239 12.58 15.96 -6.14
C LEU A 239 12.11 15.01 -5.04
N ASP A 240 12.66 15.15 -3.84
CA ASP A 240 12.18 14.48 -2.61
C ASP A 240 10.84 15.08 -2.17
N LEU A 241 9.79 14.81 -2.97
CA LEU A 241 8.41 15.22 -2.75
C LEU A 241 7.49 14.09 -3.14
N ASP A 242 6.69 13.61 -2.19
CA ASP A 242 5.72 12.55 -2.39
C ASP A 242 4.39 12.82 -1.70
N ALA A 243 3.33 12.22 -2.22
CA ALA A 243 1.98 12.29 -1.67
C ALA A 243 1.29 10.92 -1.78
N LEU A 244 0.13 10.79 -1.13
CA LEU A 244 -0.69 9.59 -1.14
C LEU A 244 -1.33 9.32 -2.52
N THR A 245 -2.01 8.20 -2.63
CA THR A 245 -2.85 7.83 -3.79
C THR A 245 -3.95 8.86 -4.02
N GLY A 246 -4.45 8.96 -5.28
CA GLY A 246 -5.52 9.89 -5.63
C GLY A 246 -5.12 10.98 -6.63
N GLY A 247 -3.98 10.83 -7.32
CA GLY A 247 -3.52 11.79 -8.34
C GLY A 247 -2.70 12.96 -7.79
N TYR A 248 -2.48 13.03 -6.48
CA TYR A 248 -1.75 14.13 -5.84
C TYR A 248 -0.31 14.25 -6.33
N ASN A 249 0.38 13.14 -6.61
CA ASN A 249 1.75 13.16 -7.13
C ASN A 249 1.82 13.81 -8.52
N LEU A 250 0.87 13.54 -9.40
CA LEU A 250 0.75 14.21 -10.70
C LEU A 250 0.43 15.69 -10.53
N GLN A 251 -0.45 16.04 -9.59
CA GLN A 251 -0.79 17.43 -9.29
C GLN A 251 0.44 18.20 -8.78
N ILE A 252 1.26 17.60 -7.92
CA ILE A 252 2.53 18.18 -7.46
C ILE A 252 3.45 18.43 -8.66
N ALA A 253 3.66 17.42 -9.51
CA ALA A 253 4.54 17.53 -10.66
C ALA A 253 4.11 18.66 -11.60
N TRP A 254 2.82 18.77 -11.90
CA TRP A 254 2.27 19.85 -12.74
C TRP A 254 2.41 21.22 -12.08
N SER A 255 2.06 21.33 -10.79
CA SER A 255 2.16 22.61 -10.08
C SER A 255 3.59 23.14 -10.05
N LEU A 256 4.57 22.26 -9.86
CA LEU A 256 5.98 22.63 -9.86
C LEU A 256 6.49 23.01 -11.26
N SER A 257 5.95 22.39 -12.32
CA SER A 257 6.33 22.74 -13.71
C SER A 257 5.77 24.10 -14.17
N LEU A 258 4.62 24.52 -13.65
CA LEU A 258 4.00 25.80 -14.01
C LEU A 258 4.73 27.04 -13.47
N ILE A 259 5.58 26.89 -12.45
CA ILE A 259 6.35 28.00 -11.88
C ILE A 259 7.34 28.58 -12.91
N HIS A 260 7.66 27.83 -13.97
CA HIS A 260 8.60 28.22 -15.02
C HIS A 260 7.93 28.86 -16.27
N ILE A 261 6.62 28.97 -16.27
CA ILE A 261 5.86 29.63 -17.33
C ILE A 261 5.51 31.05 -16.86
#